data_fdb6f50a89f01ac4b0bd28455dfd4a8b
#
_entry.id   fdb6f50a89f01ac4b0bd28455dfd4a8b
#
_cell.length_a   1.000
_cell.length_b   1.000
_cell.length_c   1.000
_cell.angle_alpha   90.00
_cell.angle_beta   90.00
_cell.angle_gamma   90.00
#
_symmetry.space_group_name_H-M   'P 1'
#
loop_
_entity.id
_entity.type
_entity.pdbx_description
1 polymer ?
#
loop_
_entity_poly.entity_id
_entity_poly.type
_entity_poly.pdbx_seq_one_letter_code
_entity_poly.pdbx_strand_id
1 'polypeptide(L)'
;MNIIEQKFYDSKAFFNTQQTKDISFRKEQLKKLSKAIKSYESDILEALYTDLGKNKVEAYATEIGITLKSIKNARKELKNWTKTKNVDTPLYLFPTKSYIKKEPYGTVLIIAPFNYPFQLVFEPLIGAIAAGNTAIIKPSELTPNVARVIKRLINETFDANYIEVIEGGIEETQTLIHLPFDYVFFTGSENVGKIVYQAASENLVPVTLEMGGKSPVIVDETANIKVASERICFGKFTNAGQTCVAPDYILVHESVKDDLITALSKTLREFYGQNIQQSPDYGRIVNLKHYHRLTSLLNSAQMNIVFGGHSDEDERYIEPTLLDHVTSDSAIMQEEIFGPILPILTYQSLDEAIAFIHQRPKPLSLYLFSEDENATQRVINELSFGGGAINDTLMHLANPKLPFGGVGASGMGRYHGKYSFDTFTHEKSYIFKSTRLELGVHLPPYKGKFKYIKAFFKN
;
A
#
# COMPACT_ATOMS: atom_id res chain seq x y z
N MET A 1 -32.38 10.91 -2.95
CA MET A 1 -31.29 10.06 -2.44
C MET A 1 -31.11 8.93 -3.43
N ASN A 2 -29.91 8.79 -3.99
CA ASN A 2 -29.63 7.68 -4.91
C ASN A 2 -29.29 6.40 -4.09
N ILE A 3 -29.15 5.26 -4.78
CA ILE A 3 -28.94 3.97 -4.12
C ILE A 3 -27.59 3.93 -3.34
N ILE A 4 -26.58 4.63 -3.79
CA ILE A 4 -25.26 4.70 -3.13
C ILE A 4 -25.36 5.51 -1.83
N GLU A 5 -26.05 6.64 -1.87
CA GLU A 5 -26.32 7.45 -0.68
C GLU A 5 -27.11 6.65 0.36
N GLN A 6 -28.15 5.89 -0.08
CA GLN A 6 -28.93 5.07 0.83
C GLN A 6 -28.05 4.03 1.54
N LYS A 7 -27.22 3.30 0.79
CA LYS A 7 -26.27 2.32 1.35
C LYS A 7 -25.29 2.94 2.34
N PHE A 8 -24.83 4.16 2.06
CA PHE A 8 -23.98 4.89 2.99
C PHE A 8 -24.68 5.19 4.32
N TYR A 9 -25.92 5.70 4.27
CA TYR A 9 -26.67 6.01 5.50
C TYR A 9 -27.10 4.75 6.25
N ASP A 10 -27.40 3.66 5.57
CA ASP A 10 -27.67 2.36 6.19
C ASP A 10 -26.43 1.84 6.93
N SER A 11 -25.25 1.98 6.34
CA SER A 11 -23.97 1.63 6.97
C SER A 11 -23.68 2.49 8.21
N LYS A 12 -23.96 3.80 8.14
CA LYS A 12 -23.87 4.68 9.32
C LYS A 12 -24.86 4.28 10.43
N ALA A 13 -26.08 3.94 10.06
CA ALA A 13 -27.08 3.46 11.01
C ALA A 13 -26.65 2.18 11.70
N PHE A 14 -26.07 1.23 10.95
CA PHE A 14 -25.50 0.02 11.53
C PHE A 14 -24.34 0.31 12.50
N PHE A 15 -23.42 1.18 12.13
CA PHE A 15 -22.34 1.58 13.04
C PHE A 15 -22.88 2.16 14.34
N ASN A 16 -23.93 2.98 14.28
CA ASN A 16 -24.57 3.60 15.45
C ASN A 16 -25.23 2.62 16.40
N THR A 17 -25.48 1.37 16.00
CA THR A 17 -25.91 0.29 16.92
C THR A 17 -24.83 -0.09 17.93
N GLN A 18 -23.60 0.32 17.75
CA GLN A 18 -22.41 0.02 18.56
C GLN A 18 -21.96 -1.45 18.52
N GLN A 19 -22.60 -2.30 17.74
CA GLN A 19 -22.31 -3.74 17.63
C GLN A 19 -20.87 -4.00 17.22
N THR A 20 -20.34 -3.17 16.30
CA THR A 20 -18.98 -3.29 15.78
C THR A 20 -17.89 -3.03 16.84
N LYS A 21 -18.23 -2.41 17.95
CA LYS A 21 -17.27 -2.12 19.04
C LYS A 21 -16.96 -3.34 19.89
N ASP A 22 -17.77 -4.39 19.85
CA ASP A 22 -17.51 -5.64 20.56
C ASP A 22 -16.35 -6.39 19.92
N ILE A 23 -15.37 -6.82 20.73
CA ILE A 23 -14.19 -7.56 20.26
C ILE A 23 -14.57 -8.96 19.75
N SER A 24 -15.57 -9.60 20.36
CA SER A 24 -16.05 -10.92 19.96
C SER A 24 -16.72 -10.87 18.59
N PHE A 25 -17.53 -9.84 18.34
CA PHE A 25 -18.11 -9.56 17.03
C PHE A 25 -17.01 -9.43 15.96
N ARG A 26 -16.01 -8.54 16.16
CA ARG A 26 -14.91 -8.35 15.20
C ARG A 26 -14.14 -9.64 14.91
N LYS A 27 -13.83 -10.42 15.95
CA LYS A 27 -13.15 -11.71 15.78
C LYS A 27 -13.98 -12.71 14.98
N GLU A 28 -15.30 -12.73 15.17
CA GLU A 28 -16.18 -13.59 14.40
C GLU A 28 -16.30 -13.13 12.95
N GLN A 29 -16.39 -11.80 12.69
CA GLN A 29 -16.38 -11.28 11.31
C GLN A 29 -15.08 -11.63 10.57
N LEU A 30 -13.93 -11.45 11.19
CA LEU A 30 -12.64 -11.86 10.62
C LEU A 30 -12.56 -13.38 10.37
N LYS A 31 -13.20 -14.20 11.22
CA LYS A 31 -13.27 -15.65 11.03
C LYS A 31 -14.18 -16.02 9.86
N LYS A 32 -15.34 -15.36 9.71
CA LYS A 32 -16.23 -15.52 8.56
C LYS A 32 -15.50 -15.19 7.27
N LEU A 33 -14.80 -14.02 7.22
CA LEU A 33 -14.01 -13.62 6.08
C LEU A 33 -12.96 -14.67 5.69
N SER A 34 -12.21 -15.20 6.68
CA SER A 34 -11.21 -16.24 6.42
C SER A 34 -11.81 -17.53 5.85
N LYS A 35 -13.02 -17.90 6.28
CA LYS A 35 -13.73 -19.07 5.74
C LYS A 35 -14.21 -18.81 4.31
N ALA A 36 -14.80 -17.65 4.07
CA ALA A 36 -15.27 -17.24 2.76
C ALA A 36 -14.14 -17.22 1.73
N ILE A 37 -13.01 -16.58 2.03
CA ILE A 37 -11.84 -16.56 1.12
C ILE A 37 -11.39 -17.98 0.76
N LYS A 38 -11.37 -18.90 1.71
CA LYS A 38 -11.01 -20.31 1.44
C LYS A 38 -12.03 -21.03 0.58
N SER A 39 -13.32 -20.77 0.76
CA SER A 39 -14.38 -21.40 -0.05
C SER A 39 -14.42 -20.85 -1.49
N TYR A 40 -13.97 -19.61 -1.68
CA TYR A 40 -13.90 -18.93 -2.98
C TYR A 40 -12.54 -19.03 -3.66
N GLU A 41 -11.57 -19.78 -3.10
CA GLU A 41 -10.17 -19.81 -3.59
C GLU A 41 -10.08 -20.10 -5.10
N SER A 42 -10.83 -21.08 -5.60
CA SER A 42 -10.83 -21.42 -7.03
C SER A 42 -11.35 -20.29 -7.90
N ASP A 43 -12.46 -19.67 -7.48
CA ASP A 43 -13.10 -18.56 -8.22
C ASP A 43 -12.18 -17.33 -8.26
N ILE A 44 -11.48 -17.07 -7.15
CA ILE A 44 -10.51 -15.95 -7.05
C ILE A 44 -9.32 -16.19 -7.99
N LEU A 45 -8.75 -17.41 -7.99
CA LEU A 45 -7.63 -17.76 -8.87
C LEU A 45 -8.01 -17.66 -10.35
N GLU A 46 -9.20 -18.16 -10.72
CA GLU A 46 -9.72 -18.07 -12.09
C GLU A 46 -9.95 -16.62 -12.53
N ALA A 47 -10.54 -15.79 -11.65
CA ALA A 47 -10.77 -14.38 -11.95
C ALA A 47 -9.45 -13.60 -12.12
N LEU A 48 -8.43 -13.84 -11.29
CA LEU A 48 -7.10 -13.25 -11.40
C LEU A 48 -6.38 -13.66 -12.68
N TYR A 49 -6.54 -14.92 -13.09
CA TYR A 49 -6.01 -15.38 -14.36
C TYR A 49 -6.73 -14.70 -15.55
N THR A 50 -8.05 -14.62 -15.49
CA THR A 50 -8.86 -14.02 -16.58
C THR A 50 -8.56 -12.52 -16.76
N ASP A 51 -8.43 -11.78 -15.67
CA ASP A 51 -8.23 -10.33 -15.74
C ASP A 51 -6.76 -9.94 -16.02
N LEU A 52 -5.78 -10.66 -15.43
CA LEU A 52 -4.38 -10.27 -15.40
C LEU A 52 -3.40 -11.32 -15.92
N GLY A 53 -3.88 -12.52 -16.29
CA GLY A 53 -3.00 -13.62 -16.69
C GLY A 53 -2.14 -14.17 -15.54
N LYS A 54 -2.47 -13.91 -14.27
CA LYS A 54 -1.65 -14.33 -13.14
C LYS A 54 -1.59 -15.84 -12.99
N ASN A 55 -0.37 -16.38 -12.88
CA ASN A 55 -0.15 -17.78 -12.49
C ASN A 55 -0.75 -18.08 -11.12
N LYS A 56 -1.23 -19.32 -10.91
CA LYS A 56 -1.83 -19.75 -9.62
C LYS A 56 -0.91 -19.57 -8.43
N VAL A 57 0.40 -19.79 -8.59
CA VAL A 57 1.38 -19.63 -7.51
C VAL A 57 1.54 -18.16 -7.16
N GLU A 58 1.71 -17.30 -8.16
CA GLU A 58 1.78 -15.86 -7.97
C GLU A 58 0.48 -15.32 -7.35
N ALA A 59 -0.67 -15.64 -7.93
CA ALA A 59 -1.97 -15.21 -7.44
C ALA A 59 -2.23 -15.65 -5.98
N TYR A 60 -1.89 -16.89 -5.63
CA TYR A 60 -2.05 -17.36 -4.26
C TYR A 60 -1.08 -16.65 -3.29
N ALA A 61 0.19 -16.56 -3.65
CA ALA A 61 1.21 -15.99 -2.78
C ALA A 61 1.00 -14.49 -2.50
N THR A 62 0.65 -13.73 -3.54
CA THR A 62 0.56 -12.27 -3.47
C THR A 62 -0.83 -11.76 -3.09
N GLU A 63 -1.89 -12.55 -3.26
CA GLU A 63 -3.26 -12.09 -3.02
C GLU A 63 -3.99 -12.90 -1.94
N ILE A 64 -4.10 -14.22 -2.08
CA ILE A 64 -4.90 -15.05 -1.15
C ILE A 64 -4.14 -15.37 0.13
N GLY A 65 -2.93 -15.90 -0.01
CA GLY A 65 -2.14 -16.41 1.11
C GLY A 65 -1.73 -15.32 2.09
N ILE A 66 -1.28 -14.17 1.57
CA ILE A 66 -0.92 -13.01 2.39
C ILE A 66 -2.15 -12.47 3.14
N THR A 67 -3.30 -12.36 2.47
CA THR A 67 -4.58 -11.92 3.05
C THR A 67 -5.02 -12.85 4.19
N LEU A 68 -4.97 -14.16 3.99
CA LEU A 68 -5.31 -15.15 5.04
C LEU A 68 -4.35 -15.05 6.24
N LYS A 69 -3.06 -14.78 5.99
CA LYS A 69 -2.06 -14.56 7.04
C LYS A 69 -2.35 -13.29 7.84
N SER A 70 -2.75 -12.21 7.16
CA SER A 70 -3.14 -10.94 7.79
C SER A 70 -4.38 -11.10 8.67
N ILE A 71 -5.43 -11.81 8.20
CA ILE A 71 -6.62 -12.13 9.02
C ILE A 71 -6.22 -12.92 10.27
N LYS A 72 -5.37 -13.95 10.12
CA LYS A 72 -4.89 -14.75 11.26
C LYS A 72 -4.16 -13.91 12.29
N ASN A 73 -3.29 -13.01 11.84
CA ASN A 73 -2.53 -12.09 12.69
C ASN A 73 -3.47 -11.12 13.42
N ALA A 74 -4.40 -10.46 12.70
CA ALA A 74 -5.36 -9.53 13.28
C ALA A 74 -6.22 -10.21 14.36
N ARG A 75 -6.75 -11.40 14.09
CA ARG A 75 -7.56 -12.17 15.07
C ARG A 75 -6.77 -12.51 16.34
N LYS A 76 -5.49 -12.85 16.21
CA LYS A 76 -4.62 -13.18 17.32
C LYS A 76 -4.33 -11.95 18.19
N GLU A 77 -3.98 -10.85 17.56
CA GLU A 77 -3.48 -9.65 18.23
C GLU A 77 -4.59 -8.65 18.63
N LEU A 78 -5.82 -8.81 18.15
CA LEU A 78 -6.92 -7.85 18.32
C LEU A 78 -7.12 -7.41 19.79
N LYS A 79 -7.07 -8.36 20.73
CA LYS A 79 -7.21 -8.06 22.17
C LYS A 79 -6.09 -7.14 22.68
N ASN A 80 -4.87 -7.30 22.16
CA ASN A 80 -3.72 -6.47 22.52
C ASN A 80 -3.84 -5.08 21.89
N TRP A 81 -4.25 -5.01 20.63
CA TRP A 81 -4.38 -3.74 19.90
C TRP A 81 -5.48 -2.84 20.48
N THR A 82 -6.58 -3.42 20.97
CA THR A 82 -7.73 -2.69 21.53
C THR A 82 -7.57 -2.32 23.00
N LYS A 83 -6.48 -2.77 23.66
CA LYS A 83 -6.27 -2.52 25.08
C LYS A 83 -6.07 -1.03 25.36
N THR A 84 -6.83 -0.50 26.32
CA THR A 84 -6.61 0.85 26.83
C THR A 84 -5.20 0.96 27.42
N LYS A 85 -4.43 1.94 26.97
CA LYS A 85 -3.08 2.20 27.44
C LYS A 85 -3.13 3.20 28.59
N ASN A 86 -2.58 2.83 29.72
CA ASN A 86 -2.26 3.77 30.79
C ASN A 86 -0.93 4.46 30.44
N VAL A 87 -0.87 5.77 30.57
CA VAL A 87 0.33 6.57 30.33
C VAL A 87 0.72 7.33 31.58
N ASP A 88 1.99 7.67 31.69
CA ASP A 88 2.50 8.40 32.84
C ASP A 88 1.77 9.74 32.99
N THR A 89 1.39 10.04 34.24
CA THR A 89 0.71 11.26 34.59
C THR A 89 1.67 12.16 35.36
N PRO A 90 1.94 13.39 34.90
CA PRO A 90 2.81 14.33 35.61
C PRO A 90 2.33 14.56 37.05
N LEU A 91 3.28 14.69 37.98
CA LEU A 91 2.99 14.81 39.43
C LEU A 91 2.07 16.00 39.76
N TYR A 92 2.15 17.08 38.99
CA TYR A 92 1.29 18.27 39.20
C TYR A 92 -0.19 18.00 38.86
N LEU A 93 -0.53 16.88 38.23
CA LEU A 93 -1.90 16.43 37.99
C LEU A 93 -2.40 15.46 39.07
N PHE A 94 -1.59 15.14 40.09
CA PHE A 94 -2.01 14.24 41.17
C PHE A 94 -3.30 14.73 41.82
N PRO A 95 -4.26 13.87 42.14
CA PRO A 95 -4.35 12.41 42.01
C PRO A 95 -5.10 11.96 40.72
N THR A 96 -4.47 12.10 39.57
CA THR A 96 -5.05 11.80 38.27
C THR A 96 -4.39 10.57 37.66
N LYS A 97 -5.14 9.82 36.83
CA LYS A 97 -4.62 8.76 35.93
C LYS A 97 -4.93 9.15 34.51
N SER A 98 -3.99 8.92 33.59
CA SER A 98 -4.10 9.27 32.18
C SER A 98 -4.19 8.04 31.31
N TYR A 99 -5.07 8.07 30.32
CA TYR A 99 -5.37 6.93 29.46
C TYR A 99 -5.45 7.34 27.99
N ILE A 100 -5.06 6.41 27.12
CA ILE A 100 -5.31 6.47 25.68
C ILE A 100 -6.17 5.26 25.31
N LYS A 101 -7.27 5.48 24.63
CA LYS A 101 -8.18 4.45 24.13
C LYS A 101 -8.37 4.63 22.62
N LYS A 102 -8.17 3.56 21.87
CA LYS A 102 -8.47 3.55 20.46
C LYS A 102 -9.95 3.26 20.22
N GLU A 103 -10.55 4.00 19.32
CA GLU A 103 -11.93 3.80 18.90
C GLU A 103 -12.05 3.88 17.37
N PRO A 104 -13.00 3.12 16.73
CA PRO A 104 -13.23 3.21 15.30
C PRO A 104 -13.64 4.62 14.89
N TYR A 105 -13.27 5.02 13.68
CA TYR A 105 -13.77 6.26 13.09
C TYR A 105 -15.28 6.21 12.84
N GLY A 106 -15.79 5.17 12.20
CA GLY A 106 -17.20 5.06 11.84
C GLY A 106 -17.45 4.22 10.60
N THR A 107 -18.03 4.83 9.59
CA THR A 107 -18.22 4.25 8.25
C THR A 107 -17.08 4.69 7.36
N VAL A 108 -16.33 3.73 6.81
CA VAL A 108 -15.13 4.00 6.00
C VAL A 108 -15.33 3.63 4.53
N LEU A 109 -14.66 4.36 3.64
CA LEU A 109 -14.61 4.07 2.22
C LEU A 109 -13.24 3.47 1.88
N ILE A 110 -13.23 2.35 1.13
CA ILE A 110 -12.03 1.69 0.62
C ILE A 110 -12.11 1.67 -0.91
N ILE A 111 -11.22 2.39 -1.58
CA ILE A 111 -11.10 2.44 -3.04
C ILE A 111 -9.83 1.69 -3.43
N ALA A 112 -9.98 0.60 -4.17
CA ALA A 112 -8.88 -0.30 -4.50
C ALA A 112 -8.52 -0.28 -5.99
N PRO A 113 -7.24 -0.53 -6.33
CA PRO A 113 -6.72 -0.54 -7.70
C PRO A 113 -6.89 -1.91 -8.36
N PHE A 114 -6.45 -1.99 -9.61
CA PHE A 114 -6.58 -3.18 -10.46
C PHE A 114 -5.43 -4.19 -10.34
N ASN A 115 -4.27 -3.80 -9.85
CA ASN A 115 -3.04 -4.60 -10.02
C ASN A 115 -2.91 -5.79 -9.06
N TYR A 116 -3.35 -5.62 -7.82
CA TYR A 116 -3.59 -6.68 -6.83
C TYR A 116 -5.02 -6.53 -6.31
N PRO A 117 -6.02 -6.76 -7.18
CA PRO A 117 -7.41 -6.33 -6.96
C PRO A 117 -8.07 -7.01 -5.77
N PHE A 118 -7.62 -8.20 -5.41
CA PHE A 118 -8.12 -8.93 -4.25
C PHE A 118 -7.41 -8.47 -2.96
N GLN A 119 -6.09 -8.54 -2.92
CA GLN A 119 -5.31 -8.23 -1.72
C GLN A 119 -5.48 -6.76 -1.30
N LEU A 120 -5.48 -5.80 -2.25
CA LEU A 120 -5.59 -4.38 -1.94
C LEU A 120 -7.02 -3.92 -1.58
N VAL A 121 -8.03 -4.77 -1.76
CA VAL A 121 -9.35 -4.62 -1.13
C VAL A 121 -9.34 -5.16 0.30
N PHE A 122 -8.83 -6.38 0.49
CA PHE A 122 -8.99 -7.07 1.77
C PHE A 122 -8.00 -6.65 2.85
N GLU A 123 -6.79 -6.23 2.50
CA GLU A 123 -5.81 -5.78 3.50
C GLU A 123 -6.28 -4.54 4.30
N PRO A 124 -6.78 -3.45 3.67
CA PRO A 124 -7.40 -2.37 4.42
C PRO A 124 -8.72 -2.78 5.09
N LEU A 125 -9.54 -3.65 4.46
CA LEU A 125 -10.77 -4.15 5.06
C LEU A 125 -10.53 -4.92 6.36
N ILE A 126 -9.49 -5.74 6.43
CA ILE A 126 -9.08 -6.43 7.65
C ILE A 126 -8.79 -5.42 8.76
N GLY A 127 -8.08 -4.33 8.44
CA GLY A 127 -7.82 -3.22 9.35
C GLY A 127 -9.11 -2.56 9.84
N ALA A 128 -10.03 -2.25 8.92
CA ALA A 128 -11.31 -1.62 9.23
C ALA A 128 -12.18 -2.50 10.13
N ILE A 129 -12.31 -3.80 9.85
CA ILE A 129 -13.02 -4.77 10.68
C ILE A 129 -12.37 -4.89 12.07
N ALA A 130 -11.05 -5.02 12.12
CA ALA A 130 -10.30 -5.11 13.36
C ALA A 130 -10.47 -3.86 14.23
N ALA A 131 -10.50 -2.69 13.63
CA ALA A 131 -10.75 -1.41 14.30
C ALA A 131 -12.20 -1.27 14.79
N GLY A 132 -13.17 -1.92 14.12
CA GLY A 132 -14.61 -1.88 14.46
C GLY A 132 -15.40 -0.88 13.66
N ASN A 133 -14.99 -0.58 12.44
CA ASN A 133 -15.71 0.25 11.49
C ASN A 133 -16.72 -0.59 10.67
N THR A 134 -17.68 0.08 10.06
CA THR A 134 -18.38 -0.41 8.88
C THR A 134 -17.62 0.03 7.64
N ALA A 135 -17.80 -0.64 6.50
CA ALA A 135 -17.04 -0.32 5.30
C ALA A 135 -17.88 -0.39 4.02
N ILE A 136 -17.66 0.58 3.13
CA ILE A 136 -18.08 0.51 1.73
C ILE A 136 -16.81 0.35 0.88
N ILE A 137 -16.84 -0.60 -0.02
CA ILE A 137 -15.72 -1.00 -0.86
C ILE A 137 -16.03 -0.66 -2.32
N LYS A 138 -15.11 0.04 -2.98
CA LYS A 138 -15.15 0.30 -4.41
C LYS A 138 -13.97 -0.45 -5.07
N PRO A 139 -14.17 -1.69 -5.55
CA PRO A 139 -13.13 -2.40 -6.30
C PRO A 139 -12.92 -1.74 -7.67
N SER A 140 -11.78 -2.04 -8.31
CA SER A 140 -11.48 -1.50 -9.64
C SER A 140 -12.39 -2.11 -10.71
N GLU A 141 -12.92 -1.26 -11.58
CA GLU A 141 -13.65 -1.65 -12.79
C GLU A 141 -12.76 -2.27 -13.87
N LEU A 142 -11.43 -2.08 -13.74
CA LEU A 142 -10.46 -2.61 -14.71
C LEU A 142 -10.22 -4.12 -14.57
N THR A 143 -10.62 -4.70 -13.43
CA THR A 143 -10.59 -6.14 -13.15
C THR A 143 -11.98 -6.66 -12.81
N PRO A 144 -12.88 -6.70 -13.80
CA PRO A 144 -14.32 -6.93 -13.56
C PRO A 144 -14.63 -8.34 -13.05
N ASN A 145 -13.82 -9.35 -13.40
CA ASN A 145 -14.03 -10.71 -12.92
C ASN A 145 -13.72 -10.81 -11.42
N VAL A 146 -12.59 -10.21 -10.99
CA VAL A 146 -12.23 -10.15 -9.57
C VAL A 146 -13.25 -9.31 -8.78
N ALA A 147 -13.67 -8.15 -9.31
CA ALA A 147 -14.68 -7.31 -8.66
C ALA A 147 -16.00 -8.07 -8.40
N ARG A 148 -16.48 -8.84 -9.38
CA ARG A 148 -17.68 -9.69 -9.23
C ARG A 148 -17.50 -10.79 -8.17
N VAL A 149 -16.34 -11.44 -8.13
CA VAL A 149 -16.03 -12.44 -7.10
C VAL A 149 -16.01 -11.80 -5.72
N ILE A 150 -15.36 -10.64 -5.56
CA ILE A 150 -15.33 -9.88 -4.30
C ILE A 150 -16.75 -9.54 -3.85
N LYS A 151 -17.59 -8.99 -4.75
CA LYS A 151 -18.97 -8.64 -4.42
C LYS A 151 -19.78 -9.84 -3.95
N ARG A 152 -19.72 -10.95 -4.68
CA ARG A 152 -20.41 -12.19 -4.31
C ARG A 152 -19.94 -12.70 -2.95
N LEU A 153 -18.62 -12.77 -2.73
CA LEU A 153 -18.01 -13.19 -1.48
C LEU A 153 -18.49 -12.33 -0.29
N ILE A 154 -18.46 -11.02 -0.45
CA ILE A 154 -18.87 -10.08 0.61
C ILE A 154 -20.38 -10.21 0.89
N ASN A 155 -21.23 -10.22 -0.13
CA ASN A 155 -22.68 -10.28 0.02
C ASN A 155 -23.16 -11.59 0.68
N GLU A 156 -22.46 -12.70 0.44
CA GLU A 156 -22.77 -13.98 1.08
C GLU A 156 -22.21 -14.11 2.50
N THR A 157 -21.25 -13.26 2.87
CA THR A 157 -20.53 -13.35 4.15
C THR A 157 -21.04 -12.38 5.20
N PHE A 158 -21.41 -11.17 4.79
CA PHE A 158 -21.72 -10.07 5.69
C PHE A 158 -23.10 -9.48 5.43
N ASP A 159 -23.65 -8.82 6.46
CA ASP A 159 -24.79 -7.93 6.31
C ASP A 159 -24.40 -6.73 5.43
N ALA A 160 -25.22 -6.39 4.45
CA ALA A 160 -24.97 -5.30 3.52
C ALA A 160 -24.86 -3.93 4.22
N ASN A 161 -25.49 -3.77 5.39
CA ASN A 161 -25.36 -2.57 6.20
C ASN A 161 -24.04 -2.50 6.98
N TYR A 162 -23.36 -3.65 7.11
CA TYR A 162 -22.07 -3.73 7.78
C TYR A 162 -20.89 -3.55 6.80
N ILE A 163 -20.86 -4.35 5.73
CA ILE A 163 -19.85 -4.28 4.66
C ILE A 163 -20.56 -4.42 3.32
N GLU A 164 -20.41 -3.39 2.48
CA GLU A 164 -21.05 -3.32 1.17
C GLU A 164 -20.02 -3.15 0.07
N VAL A 165 -20.28 -3.71 -1.12
CA VAL A 165 -19.47 -3.54 -2.33
C VAL A 165 -20.25 -2.80 -3.40
N ILE A 166 -19.73 -1.67 -3.82
CA ILE A 166 -20.26 -0.87 -4.92
C ILE A 166 -19.35 -1.04 -6.13
N GLU A 167 -19.81 -1.82 -7.10
CA GLU A 167 -19.20 -1.88 -8.42
C GLU A 167 -19.57 -0.63 -9.23
N GLY A 168 -18.76 -0.31 -10.21
CA GLY A 168 -18.98 0.81 -11.12
C GLY A 168 -17.67 1.49 -11.49
N GLY A 169 -17.76 2.55 -12.26
CA GLY A 169 -16.62 3.28 -12.79
C GLY A 169 -16.42 4.64 -12.11
N ILE A 170 -16.18 5.64 -12.95
CA ILE A 170 -15.87 7.00 -12.51
C ILE A 170 -17.08 7.63 -11.81
N GLU A 171 -18.30 7.45 -12.31
CA GLU A 171 -19.51 8.08 -11.77
C GLU A 171 -19.82 7.65 -10.34
N GLU A 172 -19.75 6.31 -10.08
CA GLU A 172 -19.96 5.77 -8.75
C GLU A 172 -18.84 6.21 -7.80
N THR A 173 -17.60 6.26 -8.28
CA THR A 173 -16.46 6.74 -7.48
C THR A 173 -16.64 8.21 -7.13
N GLN A 174 -17.04 9.05 -8.07
CA GLN A 174 -17.34 10.46 -7.85
C GLN A 174 -18.45 10.64 -6.80
N THR A 175 -19.52 9.87 -6.90
CA THR A 175 -20.59 9.89 -5.90
C THR A 175 -20.06 9.53 -4.51
N LEU A 176 -19.26 8.47 -4.41
CA LEU A 176 -18.74 7.98 -3.13
C LEU A 176 -17.80 8.98 -2.45
N ILE A 177 -16.84 9.58 -3.18
CA ILE A 177 -15.82 10.44 -2.56
C ILE A 177 -16.37 11.75 -2.01
N HIS A 178 -17.55 12.20 -2.44
CA HIS A 178 -18.24 13.39 -1.92
C HIS A 178 -19.17 13.09 -0.73
N LEU A 179 -19.39 11.82 -0.38
CA LEU A 179 -20.15 11.46 0.82
C LEU A 179 -19.31 11.68 2.09
N PRO A 180 -19.94 12.10 3.20
CA PRO A 180 -19.22 12.41 4.45
C PRO A 180 -18.87 11.13 5.22
N PHE A 181 -17.97 10.31 4.64
CA PHE A 181 -17.36 9.17 5.32
C PHE A 181 -16.57 9.62 6.54
N ASP A 182 -16.33 8.72 7.47
CA ASP A 182 -15.53 9.01 8.65
C ASP A 182 -14.03 8.74 8.41
N TYR A 183 -13.70 8.02 7.32
CA TYR A 183 -12.34 7.78 6.82
C TYR A 183 -12.36 7.33 5.36
N VAL A 184 -11.35 7.71 4.56
CA VAL A 184 -11.15 7.20 3.20
C VAL A 184 -9.78 6.55 3.07
N PHE A 185 -9.75 5.31 2.62
CA PHE A 185 -8.53 4.60 2.23
C PHE A 185 -8.51 4.43 0.71
N PHE A 186 -7.53 5.00 0.07
CA PHE A 186 -7.38 4.99 -1.38
C PHE A 186 -6.05 4.38 -1.79
N THR A 187 -6.07 3.48 -2.76
CA THR A 187 -4.87 2.99 -3.45
C THR A 187 -5.04 3.20 -4.96
N GLY A 188 -4.09 3.87 -5.60
CA GLY A 188 -4.15 4.15 -7.03
C GLY A 188 -3.12 5.16 -7.51
N SER A 189 -3.38 5.83 -8.65
CA SER A 189 -2.46 6.82 -9.21
C SER A 189 -2.46 8.14 -8.43
N GLU A 190 -1.34 8.87 -8.47
CA GLU A 190 -1.20 10.18 -7.86
C GLU A 190 -2.30 11.17 -8.29
N ASN A 191 -2.64 11.19 -9.59
CA ASN A 191 -3.67 12.08 -10.11
C ASN A 191 -5.05 11.82 -9.50
N VAL A 192 -5.45 10.55 -9.39
CA VAL A 192 -6.73 10.18 -8.76
C VAL A 192 -6.67 10.41 -7.25
N GLY A 193 -5.53 10.13 -6.61
CA GLY A 193 -5.31 10.40 -5.19
C GLY A 193 -5.51 11.87 -4.82
N LYS A 194 -5.05 12.80 -5.67
CA LYS A 194 -5.30 14.24 -5.51
C LYS A 194 -6.80 14.59 -5.56
N ILE A 195 -7.55 13.97 -6.49
CA ILE A 195 -9.01 14.17 -6.60
C ILE A 195 -9.72 13.67 -5.34
N VAL A 196 -9.36 12.47 -4.87
CA VAL A 196 -9.91 11.89 -3.63
C VAL A 196 -9.59 12.78 -2.44
N TYR A 197 -8.38 13.28 -2.33
CA TYR A 197 -7.97 14.16 -1.24
C TYR A 197 -8.70 15.50 -1.24
N GLN A 198 -8.89 16.10 -2.42
CA GLN A 198 -9.68 17.32 -2.57
C GLN A 198 -11.13 17.12 -2.12
N ALA A 199 -11.80 16.06 -2.58
CA ALA A 199 -13.16 15.73 -2.17
C ALA A 199 -13.25 15.45 -0.66
N ALA A 200 -12.34 14.69 -0.08
CA ALA A 200 -12.30 14.42 1.34
C ALA A 200 -12.13 15.69 2.19
N SER A 201 -11.40 16.68 1.69
CA SER A 201 -11.19 17.97 2.38
C SER A 201 -12.45 18.78 2.58
N GLU A 202 -13.46 18.64 1.72
CA GLU A 202 -14.75 19.34 1.82
C GLU A 202 -15.49 19.02 3.12
N ASN A 203 -15.33 17.77 3.61
CA ASN A 203 -15.96 17.29 4.83
C ASN A 203 -14.95 17.03 5.96
N LEU A 204 -13.68 17.47 5.82
CA LEU A 204 -12.58 17.20 6.77
C LEU A 204 -12.37 15.71 7.05
N VAL A 205 -12.60 14.84 6.05
CA VAL A 205 -12.44 13.40 6.17
C VAL A 205 -10.95 13.04 6.17
N PRO A 206 -10.44 12.35 7.19
CA PRO A 206 -9.07 11.87 7.18
C PRO A 206 -8.87 10.79 6.11
N VAL A 207 -7.68 10.77 5.51
CA VAL A 207 -7.37 9.87 4.39
C VAL A 207 -6.06 9.12 4.61
N THR A 208 -5.98 7.92 4.05
CA THR A 208 -4.73 7.26 3.66
C THR A 208 -4.70 7.19 2.14
N LEU A 209 -3.60 7.64 1.53
CA LEU A 209 -3.35 7.59 0.10
C LEU A 209 -2.13 6.72 -0.16
N GLU A 210 -2.34 5.57 -0.78
CA GLU A 210 -1.28 4.68 -1.23
C GLU A 210 -1.13 4.86 -2.75
N MET A 211 -0.05 5.49 -3.16
CA MET A 211 0.22 5.81 -4.55
C MET A 211 1.51 5.12 -4.99
N GLY A 212 1.96 5.38 -6.20
CA GLY A 212 3.16 4.78 -6.74
C GLY A 212 4.36 5.73 -6.71
N GLY A 213 5.06 5.74 -7.80
CA GLY A 213 6.22 6.58 -8.04
C GLY A 213 7.31 5.81 -8.78
N LYS A 214 8.37 6.50 -9.18
CA LYS A 214 9.51 5.85 -9.84
C LYS A 214 10.46 5.28 -8.80
N SER A 215 10.22 4.03 -8.39
CA SER A 215 11.01 3.31 -7.39
C SER A 215 12.41 2.94 -7.94
N PRO A 216 13.51 3.56 -7.47
CA PRO A 216 14.85 3.28 -7.94
C PRO A 216 15.39 1.95 -7.42
N VAL A 217 16.24 1.33 -8.23
CA VAL A 217 17.21 0.32 -7.79
C VAL A 217 18.60 0.91 -7.95
N ILE A 218 19.40 0.91 -6.90
CA ILE A 218 20.82 1.24 -6.93
C ILE A 218 21.59 -0.08 -6.91
N VAL A 219 22.51 -0.26 -7.86
CA VAL A 219 23.43 -1.41 -7.90
C VAL A 219 24.83 -0.86 -7.91
N ASP A 220 25.57 -1.03 -6.82
CA ASP A 220 26.94 -0.52 -6.71
C ASP A 220 27.99 -1.54 -7.20
N GLU A 221 29.24 -1.14 -7.24
CA GLU A 221 30.37 -1.96 -7.72
C GLU A 221 30.64 -3.18 -6.83
N THR A 222 30.13 -3.22 -5.60
CA THR A 222 30.33 -4.34 -4.66
C THR A 222 29.21 -5.36 -4.74
N ALA A 223 28.12 -5.06 -5.48
CA ALA A 223 26.93 -5.88 -5.52
C ALA A 223 27.18 -7.30 -6.04
N ASN A 224 26.54 -8.29 -5.41
CA ASN A 224 26.49 -9.63 -5.97
C ASN A 224 25.55 -9.66 -7.18
N ILE A 225 26.12 -9.55 -8.39
CA ILE A 225 25.39 -9.40 -9.65
C ILE A 225 24.38 -10.53 -9.90
N LYS A 226 24.71 -11.77 -9.56
CA LYS A 226 23.80 -12.91 -9.71
C LYS A 226 22.57 -12.72 -8.81
N VAL A 227 22.76 -12.41 -7.56
CA VAL A 227 21.67 -12.19 -6.59
C VAL A 227 20.86 -10.96 -6.99
N ALA A 228 21.53 -9.88 -7.39
CA ALA A 228 20.88 -8.66 -7.86
C ALA A 228 19.97 -8.94 -9.07
N SER A 229 20.48 -9.67 -10.09
CA SER A 229 19.71 -9.97 -11.29
C SER A 229 18.45 -10.81 -10.97
N GLU A 230 18.58 -11.87 -10.16
CA GLU A 230 17.44 -12.72 -9.78
C GLU A 230 16.35 -11.91 -9.04
N ARG A 231 16.75 -11.10 -8.06
CA ARG A 231 15.80 -10.31 -7.23
C ARG A 231 15.22 -9.12 -7.96
N ILE A 232 15.98 -8.45 -8.82
CA ILE A 232 15.48 -7.38 -9.68
C ILE A 232 14.48 -7.92 -10.70
N CYS A 233 14.80 -9.03 -11.39
CA CYS A 233 13.88 -9.66 -12.33
C CYS A 233 12.58 -10.09 -11.65
N PHE A 234 12.65 -10.73 -10.49
CA PHE A 234 11.47 -11.07 -9.71
C PHE A 234 10.66 -9.83 -9.36
N GLY A 235 11.29 -8.80 -8.77
CA GLY A 235 10.60 -7.59 -8.35
C GLY A 235 10.00 -6.77 -9.48
N LYS A 236 10.69 -6.72 -10.63
CA LYS A 236 10.24 -5.95 -11.78
C LYS A 236 9.16 -6.65 -12.59
N PHE A 237 9.29 -7.96 -12.83
CA PHE A 237 8.47 -8.62 -13.83
C PHE A 237 7.32 -9.47 -13.28
N THR A 238 7.23 -9.66 -11.96
CA THR A 238 6.02 -10.14 -11.29
C THR A 238 4.84 -9.25 -11.66
N ASN A 239 3.69 -9.84 -11.95
CA ASN A 239 2.47 -9.15 -12.42
C ASN A 239 2.70 -8.29 -13.67
N ALA A 240 3.61 -8.70 -14.56
CA ALA A 240 4.05 -7.93 -15.73
C ALA A 240 4.49 -6.49 -15.38
N GLY A 241 5.09 -6.28 -14.24
CA GLY A 241 5.58 -4.98 -13.78
C GLY A 241 4.51 -4.02 -13.27
N GLN A 242 3.26 -4.44 -13.18
CA GLN A 242 2.12 -3.62 -12.73
C GLN A 242 2.05 -3.60 -11.20
N THR A 243 3.11 -3.11 -10.56
CA THR A 243 3.27 -3.12 -9.11
C THR A 243 3.84 -1.77 -8.64
N CYS A 244 3.18 -1.12 -7.69
CA CYS A 244 3.55 0.22 -7.18
C CYS A 244 4.96 0.28 -6.55
N VAL A 245 5.48 -0.85 -6.12
CA VAL A 245 6.82 -1.02 -5.56
C VAL A 245 7.77 -1.77 -6.50
N ALA A 246 7.37 -2.04 -7.75
CA ALA A 246 8.28 -2.64 -8.73
C ALA A 246 9.49 -1.73 -8.97
N PRO A 247 10.69 -2.27 -9.14
CA PRO A 247 11.80 -1.53 -9.72
C PRO A 247 11.36 -0.76 -10.97
N ASP A 248 11.42 0.56 -10.93
CA ASP A 248 10.95 1.37 -12.06
C ASP A 248 12.10 1.76 -12.98
N TYR A 249 13.30 1.92 -12.44
CA TYR A 249 14.55 2.09 -13.15
C TYR A 249 15.74 1.61 -12.31
N ILE A 250 16.86 1.33 -12.98
CA ILE A 250 18.13 0.97 -12.34
C ILE A 250 19.12 2.13 -12.48
N LEU A 251 19.78 2.48 -11.39
CA LEU A 251 21.05 3.19 -11.35
C LEU A 251 22.13 2.16 -11.05
N VAL A 252 23.00 1.88 -12.00
CA VAL A 252 24.09 0.90 -11.85
C VAL A 252 25.43 1.59 -11.95
N HIS A 253 26.37 1.21 -11.08
CA HIS A 253 27.76 1.67 -11.19
C HIS A 253 28.33 1.23 -12.53
N GLU A 254 29.04 2.13 -13.25
CA GLU A 254 29.48 1.89 -14.62
C GLU A 254 30.32 0.62 -14.78
N SER A 255 31.14 0.28 -13.76
CA SER A 255 32.04 -0.87 -13.79
C SER A 255 31.35 -2.23 -13.83
N VAL A 256 30.07 -2.34 -13.41
CA VAL A 256 29.33 -3.60 -13.34
C VAL A 256 28.08 -3.63 -14.24
N LYS A 257 27.90 -2.58 -15.05
CA LYS A 257 26.70 -2.45 -15.91
C LYS A 257 26.52 -3.60 -16.88
N ASP A 258 27.56 -3.93 -17.66
CA ASP A 258 27.47 -4.93 -18.71
C ASP A 258 27.28 -6.35 -18.13
N ASP A 259 27.91 -6.65 -17.01
CA ASP A 259 27.71 -7.88 -16.25
C ASP A 259 26.27 -7.98 -15.73
N LEU A 260 25.69 -6.86 -15.22
CA LEU A 260 24.31 -6.82 -14.75
C LEU A 260 23.32 -7.04 -15.92
N ILE A 261 23.47 -6.36 -17.06
CA ILE A 261 22.60 -6.55 -18.24
C ILE A 261 22.64 -8.00 -18.72
N THR A 262 23.84 -8.59 -18.78
CA THR A 262 24.02 -9.99 -19.16
C THR A 262 23.31 -10.93 -18.19
N ALA A 263 23.48 -10.70 -16.88
CA ALA A 263 22.86 -11.49 -15.84
C ALA A 263 21.33 -11.35 -15.84
N LEU A 264 20.79 -10.13 -15.97
CA LEU A 264 19.34 -9.88 -16.08
C LEU A 264 18.74 -10.61 -17.29
N SER A 265 19.37 -10.53 -18.45
CA SER A 265 18.92 -11.17 -19.68
C SER A 265 18.90 -12.70 -19.55
N LYS A 266 19.92 -13.27 -18.90
CA LYS A 266 20.00 -14.70 -18.60
C LYS A 266 18.88 -15.11 -17.62
N THR A 267 18.70 -14.38 -16.54
CA THR A 267 17.70 -14.66 -15.52
C THR A 267 16.28 -14.62 -16.09
N LEU A 268 15.96 -13.67 -16.98
CA LEU A 268 14.65 -13.62 -17.63
C LEU A 268 14.35 -14.87 -18.46
N ARG A 269 15.36 -15.41 -19.18
CA ARG A 269 15.22 -16.68 -19.91
C ARG A 269 15.09 -17.89 -18.99
N GLU A 270 15.77 -17.87 -17.85
CA GLU A 270 15.65 -18.92 -16.83
C GLU A 270 14.26 -18.91 -16.16
N PHE A 271 13.69 -17.74 -15.90
CA PHE A 271 12.39 -17.60 -15.25
C PHE A 271 11.23 -17.94 -16.18
N TYR A 272 11.26 -17.47 -17.41
CA TYR A 272 10.10 -17.49 -18.30
C TYR A 272 10.30 -18.34 -19.56
N GLY A 273 11.49 -18.91 -19.78
CA GLY A 273 11.82 -19.71 -20.97
C GLY A 273 12.26 -18.85 -22.16
N GLN A 274 12.48 -19.51 -23.31
CA GLN A 274 12.92 -18.84 -24.53
C GLN A 274 11.78 -18.08 -25.23
N ASN A 275 10.55 -18.59 -25.14
CA ASN A 275 9.34 -17.93 -25.63
C ASN A 275 8.51 -17.48 -24.43
N ILE A 276 8.77 -16.24 -23.99
CA ILE A 276 8.17 -15.66 -22.79
C ILE A 276 6.65 -15.45 -22.95
N GLN A 277 6.18 -15.17 -24.19
CA GLN A 277 4.76 -15.01 -24.47
C GLN A 277 3.94 -16.27 -24.15
N GLN A 278 4.52 -17.44 -24.36
CA GLN A 278 3.88 -18.73 -24.07
C GLN A 278 4.15 -19.23 -22.64
N SER A 279 4.93 -18.50 -21.85
CA SER A 279 5.20 -18.89 -20.47
C SER A 279 3.93 -18.84 -19.63
N PRO A 280 3.58 -19.92 -18.90
CA PRO A 280 2.46 -19.91 -17.98
C PRO A 280 2.72 -19.08 -16.72
N ASP A 281 3.96 -18.64 -16.52
CA ASP A 281 4.42 -17.92 -15.33
C ASP A 281 4.49 -16.39 -15.54
N TYR A 282 4.09 -15.91 -16.73
CA TYR A 282 4.14 -14.49 -17.06
C TYR A 282 2.75 -13.89 -17.28
N GLY A 283 2.44 -12.80 -16.56
CA GLY A 283 1.15 -12.13 -16.59
C GLY A 283 0.88 -11.33 -17.89
N ARG A 284 -0.24 -10.58 -17.86
CA ARG A 284 -0.70 -9.73 -18.97
C ARG A 284 -1.01 -8.32 -18.48
N ILE A 285 -0.95 -7.36 -19.40
CA ILE A 285 -1.35 -5.98 -19.13
C ILE A 285 -2.88 -5.94 -18.96
N VAL A 286 -3.35 -5.19 -17.98
CA VAL A 286 -4.75 -5.21 -17.53
C VAL A 286 -5.75 -4.88 -18.64
N ASN A 287 -5.44 -3.92 -19.54
CA ASN A 287 -6.32 -3.52 -20.64
C ASN A 287 -5.55 -2.86 -21.80
N LEU A 288 -6.25 -2.62 -22.91
CA LEU A 288 -5.68 -2.03 -24.11
C LEU A 288 -5.18 -0.59 -23.90
N LYS A 289 -5.84 0.21 -23.04
CA LYS A 289 -5.40 1.58 -22.76
C LYS A 289 -3.99 1.58 -22.12
N HIS A 290 -3.75 0.72 -21.14
CA HIS A 290 -2.43 0.57 -20.52
C HIS A 290 -1.42 -0.07 -21.47
N TYR A 291 -1.86 -1.03 -22.28
CA TYR A 291 -1.04 -1.63 -23.34
C TYR A 291 -0.53 -0.57 -24.33
N HIS A 292 -1.41 0.27 -24.90
CA HIS A 292 -1.01 1.33 -25.84
C HIS A 292 -0.11 2.39 -25.20
N ARG A 293 -0.33 2.75 -23.94
CA ARG A 293 0.56 3.65 -23.22
C ARG A 293 1.98 3.08 -23.12
N LEU A 294 2.10 1.80 -22.75
CA LEU A 294 3.38 1.12 -22.59
C LEU A 294 4.09 0.90 -23.92
N THR A 295 3.38 0.48 -24.97
CA THR A 295 3.96 0.30 -26.31
C THR A 295 4.38 1.64 -26.93
N SER A 296 3.69 2.75 -26.62
CA SER A 296 4.14 4.09 -27.01
C SER A 296 5.49 4.45 -26.36
N LEU A 297 5.67 4.16 -25.06
CA LEU A 297 6.95 4.33 -24.38
C LEU A 297 8.04 3.45 -24.98
N LEU A 298 7.72 2.19 -25.28
CA LEU A 298 8.63 1.23 -25.89
C LEU A 298 9.09 1.69 -27.28
N ASN A 299 8.16 2.15 -28.12
CA ASN A 299 8.46 2.66 -29.45
C ASN A 299 9.36 3.91 -29.39
N SER A 300 9.18 4.79 -28.42
CA SER A 300 10.04 5.96 -28.23
C SER A 300 11.47 5.61 -27.80
N ALA A 301 11.67 4.40 -27.27
CA ALA A 301 12.96 3.89 -26.77
C ALA A 301 13.53 2.74 -27.59
N GLN A 302 13.00 2.47 -28.78
CA GLN A 302 13.34 1.28 -29.59
C GLN A 302 14.85 1.11 -29.86
N MET A 303 15.56 2.21 -30.05
CA MET A 303 17.02 2.19 -30.30
C MET A 303 17.84 1.80 -29.06
N ASN A 304 17.21 1.77 -27.87
CA ASN A 304 17.85 1.50 -26.61
C ASN A 304 17.57 0.08 -26.08
N ILE A 305 16.80 -0.74 -26.81
CA ILE A 305 16.44 -2.09 -26.39
C ILE A 305 17.65 -3.01 -26.46
N VAL A 306 18.00 -3.62 -25.33
CA VAL A 306 19.08 -4.62 -25.23
C VAL A 306 18.56 -6.04 -24.96
N PHE A 307 17.30 -6.15 -24.52
CA PHE A 307 16.59 -7.42 -24.34
C PHE A 307 15.09 -7.20 -24.52
N GLY A 308 14.39 -8.18 -25.13
CA GLY A 308 12.94 -8.15 -25.28
C GLY A 308 12.47 -7.20 -26.38
N GLY A 309 11.38 -6.49 -26.11
CA GLY A 309 10.83 -5.47 -27.02
C GLY A 309 9.66 -5.96 -27.87
N HIS A 310 9.33 -7.25 -27.84
CA HIS A 310 8.15 -7.77 -28.54
C HIS A 310 6.85 -7.46 -27.79
N SER A 311 5.77 -7.23 -28.53
CA SER A 311 4.45 -7.00 -27.95
C SER A 311 3.36 -7.55 -28.86
N ASP A 312 2.24 -7.96 -28.25
CA ASP A 312 1.07 -8.53 -28.92
C ASP A 312 -0.20 -7.92 -28.32
N GLU A 313 -0.95 -7.19 -29.13
CA GLU A 313 -2.13 -6.46 -28.69
C GLU A 313 -3.30 -7.38 -28.33
N ASP A 314 -3.50 -8.45 -29.11
CA ASP A 314 -4.61 -9.39 -28.91
C ASP A 314 -4.50 -10.10 -27.56
N GLU A 315 -3.26 -10.42 -27.14
CA GLU A 315 -2.96 -11.02 -25.85
C GLU A 315 -2.69 -9.99 -24.75
N ARG A 316 -2.65 -8.70 -25.06
CA ARG A 316 -2.20 -7.64 -24.14
C ARG A 316 -0.81 -7.96 -23.57
N TYR A 317 0.02 -8.60 -24.36
CA TYR A 317 1.36 -9.03 -24.00
C TYR A 317 2.39 -7.96 -24.33
N ILE A 318 3.28 -7.69 -23.40
CA ILE A 318 4.52 -6.93 -23.60
C ILE A 318 5.65 -7.75 -22.98
N GLU A 319 6.65 -8.07 -23.79
CA GLU A 319 7.81 -8.83 -23.33
C GLU A 319 8.58 -8.08 -22.24
N PRO A 320 9.11 -8.76 -21.20
CA PRO A 320 10.10 -8.16 -20.34
C PRO A 320 11.19 -7.47 -21.13
N THR A 321 11.35 -6.17 -20.96
CA THR A 321 12.22 -5.37 -21.83
C THR A 321 13.25 -4.60 -21.00
N LEU A 322 14.52 -4.73 -21.37
CA LEU A 322 15.63 -3.97 -20.80
C LEU A 322 16.06 -2.89 -21.78
N LEU A 323 16.23 -1.66 -21.27
CA LEU A 323 16.70 -0.51 -22.04
C LEU A 323 18.03 -0.03 -21.50
N ASP A 324 19.05 0.09 -22.36
CA ASP A 324 20.32 0.74 -22.03
C ASP A 324 20.41 2.13 -22.70
N HIS A 325 21.41 2.92 -22.36
CA HIS A 325 21.62 4.28 -22.89
C HIS A 325 20.41 5.21 -22.70
N VAL A 326 19.64 5.01 -21.62
CA VAL A 326 18.53 5.89 -21.26
C VAL A 326 19.08 7.10 -20.49
N THR A 327 18.55 8.29 -20.82
CA THR A 327 18.90 9.55 -20.13
C THR A 327 17.78 10.02 -19.23
N SER A 328 18.08 10.95 -18.33
CA SER A 328 17.11 11.51 -17.38
C SER A 328 15.87 12.13 -18.04
N ASP A 329 16.03 12.66 -19.26
CA ASP A 329 15.02 13.38 -20.06
C ASP A 329 14.26 12.45 -21.02
N SER A 330 14.64 11.17 -21.13
CA SER A 330 13.89 10.20 -21.92
C SER A 330 12.43 10.13 -21.43
N ALA A 331 11.49 9.98 -22.36
CA ALA A 331 10.04 9.92 -22.03
C ALA A 331 9.71 8.88 -20.94
N ILE A 332 10.38 7.73 -20.98
CA ILE A 332 10.20 6.65 -19.99
C ILE A 332 10.66 7.03 -18.56
N MET A 333 11.44 8.10 -18.40
CA MET A 333 11.90 8.59 -17.11
C MET A 333 11.00 9.69 -16.52
N GLN A 334 9.96 10.16 -17.23
CA GLN A 334 9.13 11.27 -16.80
C GLN A 334 7.97 10.87 -15.88
N GLU A 335 7.44 9.65 -16.02
CA GLU A 335 6.35 9.11 -15.22
C GLU A 335 6.63 7.67 -14.78
N GLU A 336 5.85 7.16 -13.81
CA GLU A 336 5.89 5.76 -13.40
C GLU A 336 5.54 4.84 -14.58
N ILE A 337 6.37 3.84 -14.84
CA ILE A 337 6.19 2.94 -15.98
C ILE A 337 4.99 2.03 -15.79
N PHE A 338 4.87 1.42 -14.61
CA PHE A 338 3.80 0.48 -14.24
C PHE A 338 3.58 -0.61 -15.29
N GLY A 339 4.69 -1.24 -15.71
CA GLY A 339 4.73 -2.22 -16.78
C GLY A 339 6.12 -2.86 -16.94
N PRO A 340 6.29 -3.81 -17.85
CA PRO A 340 7.47 -4.68 -17.91
C PRO A 340 8.64 -4.08 -18.69
N ILE A 341 8.89 -2.80 -18.55
CA ILE A 341 10.01 -2.10 -19.21
C ILE A 341 10.94 -1.56 -18.10
N LEU A 342 12.24 -1.86 -18.20
CA LEU A 342 13.22 -1.53 -17.18
C LEU A 342 14.38 -0.74 -17.80
N PRO A 343 14.37 0.59 -17.66
CA PRO A 343 15.49 1.44 -18.06
C PRO A 343 16.66 1.32 -17.09
N ILE A 344 17.87 1.30 -17.65
CA ILE A 344 19.15 1.18 -16.95
C ILE A 344 19.97 2.43 -17.23
N LEU A 345 20.33 3.15 -16.18
CA LEU A 345 21.17 4.34 -16.20
C LEU A 345 22.45 4.04 -15.42
N THR A 346 23.54 4.66 -15.82
CA THR A 346 24.84 4.52 -15.14
C THR A 346 25.16 5.70 -14.24
N TYR A 347 25.98 5.45 -13.23
CA TYR A 347 26.60 6.47 -12.41
C TYR A 347 28.07 6.08 -12.11
N GLN A 348 28.91 7.05 -11.76
CA GLN A 348 30.33 6.85 -11.43
C GLN A 348 30.62 6.94 -9.93
N SER A 349 29.77 7.63 -9.19
CA SER A 349 29.90 7.73 -7.73
C SER A 349 28.53 7.67 -7.06
N LEU A 350 28.49 7.15 -5.84
CA LEU A 350 27.25 7.09 -5.06
C LEU A 350 26.65 8.49 -4.85
N ASP A 351 27.46 9.54 -4.83
CA ASP A 351 26.98 10.94 -4.75
C ASP A 351 26.11 11.31 -5.95
N GLU A 352 26.49 10.87 -7.17
CA GLU A 352 25.69 11.09 -8.39
C GLU A 352 24.36 10.37 -8.30
N ALA A 353 24.35 9.10 -7.86
CA ALA A 353 23.10 8.32 -7.70
C ALA A 353 22.17 8.96 -6.66
N ILE A 354 22.70 9.39 -5.52
CA ILE A 354 21.95 10.09 -4.48
C ILE A 354 21.41 11.43 -5.02
N ALA A 355 22.24 12.24 -5.68
CA ALA A 355 21.82 13.51 -6.27
C ALA A 355 20.72 13.33 -7.33
N PHE A 356 20.83 12.28 -8.16
CA PHE A 356 19.84 11.95 -9.17
C PHE A 356 18.46 11.62 -8.55
N ILE A 357 18.44 10.87 -7.44
CA ILE A 357 17.20 10.53 -6.74
C ILE A 357 16.62 11.76 -6.02
N HIS A 358 17.45 12.61 -5.44
CA HIS A 358 16.99 13.85 -4.77
C HIS A 358 16.27 14.83 -5.70
N GLN A 359 16.58 14.83 -7.00
CA GLN A 359 15.92 15.69 -7.99
C GLN A 359 14.52 15.21 -8.36
N ARG A 360 14.07 14.05 -7.84
CA ARG A 360 12.80 13.40 -8.16
C ARG A 360 11.85 13.38 -6.97
N PRO A 361 10.55 13.25 -7.22
CA PRO A 361 9.59 13.02 -6.15
C PRO A 361 9.96 11.78 -5.32
N LYS A 362 9.72 11.84 -4.03
CA LYS A 362 10.00 10.72 -3.11
C LYS A 362 9.25 9.47 -3.52
N PRO A 363 9.95 8.36 -3.80
CA PRO A 363 9.32 7.13 -4.29
C PRO A 363 8.63 6.36 -3.15
N LEU A 364 7.70 5.48 -3.52
CA LEU A 364 7.09 4.54 -2.58
C LEU A 364 8.13 3.51 -2.10
N SER A 365 8.99 3.01 -3.00
CA SER A 365 10.06 2.09 -2.62
C SER A 365 11.43 2.50 -3.17
N LEU A 366 12.48 2.05 -2.47
CA LEU A 366 13.87 2.15 -2.89
C LEU A 366 14.58 0.84 -2.58
N TYR A 367 15.45 0.40 -3.50
CA TYR A 367 16.23 -0.83 -3.38
C TYR A 367 17.70 -0.52 -3.59
N LEU A 368 18.55 -1.12 -2.76
CA LEU A 368 20.01 -1.05 -2.91
C LEU A 368 20.59 -2.46 -2.95
N PHE A 369 21.43 -2.75 -3.91
CA PHE A 369 22.28 -3.94 -3.98
C PHE A 369 23.73 -3.50 -3.76
N SER A 370 24.28 -3.89 -2.62
CA SER A 370 25.60 -3.48 -2.15
C SER A 370 26.08 -4.42 -1.06
N GLU A 371 27.39 -4.69 -1.02
CA GLU A 371 28.08 -5.33 0.10
C GLU A 371 28.86 -4.30 0.96
N ASP A 372 28.79 -3.00 0.59
CA ASP A 372 29.39 -1.91 1.37
C ASP A 372 28.40 -1.37 2.41
N GLU A 373 28.73 -1.54 3.70
CA GLU A 373 27.92 -1.04 4.82
C GLU A 373 27.87 0.51 4.83
N ASN A 374 28.93 1.22 4.39
CA ASN A 374 28.92 2.68 4.36
C ASN A 374 27.98 3.19 3.28
N ALA A 375 28.01 2.58 2.09
CA ALA A 375 27.05 2.90 1.03
C ALA A 375 25.62 2.68 1.50
N THR A 376 25.36 1.54 2.18
CA THR A 376 24.06 1.23 2.76
C THR A 376 23.60 2.28 3.77
N GLN A 377 24.46 2.68 4.71
CA GLN A 377 24.13 3.68 5.72
C GLN A 377 23.87 5.04 5.09
N ARG A 378 24.64 5.43 4.08
CA ARG A 378 24.44 6.68 3.35
C ARG A 378 23.08 6.71 2.65
N VAL A 379 22.76 5.68 1.87
CA VAL A 379 21.48 5.59 1.16
C VAL A 379 20.29 5.66 2.12
N ILE A 380 20.34 4.94 3.26
CA ILE A 380 19.28 4.97 4.27
C ILE A 380 19.12 6.35 4.93
N ASN A 381 20.22 7.04 5.20
CA ASN A 381 20.21 8.30 5.94
C ASN A 381 19.97 9.52 5.03
N GLU A 382 20.44 9.49 3.79
CA GLU A 382 20.39 10.64 2.89
C GLU A 382 19.14 10.65 2.03
N LEU A 383 18.52 9.49 1.69
CA LEU A 383 17.35 9.42 0.84
C LEU A 383 16.05 9.21 1.62
N SER A 384 14.98 9.86 1.14
CA SER A 384 13.63 9.71 1.72
C SER A 384 12.73 8.89 0.79
N PHE A 385 12.17 7.80 1.29
CA PHE A 385 11.27 6.88 0.57
C PHE A 385 10.26 6.24 1.54
N GLY A 386 9.19 5.64 1.02
CA GLY A 386 8.17 5.00 1.85
C GLY A 386 8.67 3.75 2.56
N GLY A 387 9.27 2.83 1.83
CA GLY A 387 9.88 1.60 2.33
C GLY A 387 10.89 1.04 1.34
N GLY A 388 11.62 -0.03 1.69
CA GLY A 388 12.61 -0.57 0.77
C GLY A 388 13.33 -1.80 1.30
N ALA A 389 14.32 -2.25 0.55
CA ALA A 389 15.16 -3.38 0.94
C ALA A 389 16.61 -3.20 0.49
N ILE A 390 17.51 -3.76 1.28
CA ILE A 390 18.91 -3.91 0.92
C ILE A 390 19.13 -5.35 0.45
N ASN A 391 19.75 -5.48 -0.69
CA ASN A 391 20.00 -6.78 -1.36
C ASN A 391 18.73 -7.61 -1.61
N ASP A 392 17.56 -6.94 -1.74
CA ASP A 392 16.29 -7.61 -2.07
C ASP A 392 15.35 -6.63 -2.77
N THR A 393 14.21 -7.14 -3.27
CA THR A 393 13.08 -6.35 -3.77
C THR A 393 11.77 -6.89 -3.21
N LEU A 394 10.73 -6.06 -3.13
CA LEU A 394 9.35 -6.41 -2.71
C LEU A 394 9.20 -7.03 -1.31
N MET A 395 10.16 -7.84 -0.82
CA MET A 395 9.97 -8.68 0.36
C MET A 395 9.77 -7.93 1.68
N HIS A 396 10.08 -6.63 1.73
CA HIS A 396 9.73 -5.78 2.88
C HIS A 396 8.21 -5.73 3.14
N LEU A 397 7.38 -5.94 2.09
CA LEU A 397 5.91 -6.03 2.19
C LEU A 397 5.42 -7.25 2.98
N ALA A 398 6.20 -8.35 2.97
CA ALA A 398 5.81 -9.60 3.59
C ALA A 398 5.89 -9.59 5.13
N ASN A 399 6.53 -8.57 5.72
CA ASN A 399 6.68 -8.44 7.16
C ASN A 399 5.56 -7.58 7.78
N PRO A 400 4.56 -8.17 8.46
CA PRO A 400 3.43 -7.43 9.03
C PRO A 400 3.80 -6.52 10.22
N LYS A 401 5.07 -6.49 10.62
CA LYS A 401 5.57 -5.60 11.68
C LYS A 401 6.22 -4.33 11.12
N LEU A 402 6.45 -4.27 9.81
CA LEU A 402 6.90 -3.06 9.14
C LEU A 402 5.69 -2.24 8.69
N PRO A 403 5.70 -0.91 8.86
CA PRO A 403 4.69 -0.04 8.24
C PRO A 403 4.90 -0.04 6.74
N PHE A 404 3.81 -0.04 5.99
CA PHE A 404 3.83 0.20 4.56
C PHE A 404 3.05 1.48 4.26
N GLY A 405 3.61 2.35 3.44
CA GLY A 405 3.00 3.62 3.02
C GLY A 405 4.00 4.56 2.40
N GLY A 406 3.51 5.49 1.60
CA GLY A 406 4.32 6.49 0.89
C GLY A 406 4.64 7.73 1.71
N VAL A 407 5.45 8.62 1.12
CA VAL A 407 5.82 9.93 1.65
C VAL A 407 5.83 10.97 0.54
N GLY A 408 5.17 12.10 0.73
CA GLY A 408 5.04 13.15 -0.29
C GLY A 408 4.21 12.67 -1.48
N ALA A 409 4.76 12.69 -2.70
CA ALA A 409 4.05 12.29 -3.91
C ALA A 409 3.66 10.81 -3.95
N SER A 410 4.38 9.94 -3.21
CA SER A 410 4.05 8.50 -3.14
C SER A 410 2.94 8.16 -2.16
N GLY A 411 2.48 9.10 -1.33
CA GLY A 411 1.34 8.87 -0.45
C GLY A 411 1.41 9.55 0.90
N MET A 412 0.38 9.25 1.71
CA MET A 412 0.27 9.66 3.11
C MET A 412 -0.47 8.58 3.90
N GLY A 413 -0.08 8.41 5.16
CA GLY A 413 -0.56 7.33 6.00
C GLY A 413 0.31 6.08 5.89
N ARG A 414 -0.16 5.00 6.48
CA ARG A 414 0.56 3.70 6.50
C ARG A 414 -0.37 2.61 6.96
N TYR A 415 -0.12 1.38 6.50
CA TYR A 415 -0.92 0.23 6.90
C TYR A 415 -0.05 -1.05 6.99
N HIS A 416 -0.59 -2.21 6.95
CA HIS A 416 -0.11 -3.56 7.25
C HIS A 416 -0.07 -3.89 8.75
N GLY A 417 -0.59 -5.05 9.09
CA GLY A 417 -0.60 -5.57 10.45
C GLY A 417 -1.26 -4.64 11.46
N LYS A 418 -0.51 -4.28 12.51
CA LYS A 418 -0.99 -3.34 13.53
C LYS A 418 -1.25 -1.94 12.98
N TYR A 419 -0.48 -1.51 11.99
CA TYR A 419 -0.66 -0.19 11.39
C TYR A 419 -1.99 -0.08 10.66
N SER A 420 -2.51 -1.16 10.02
CA SER A 420 -3.87 -1.16 9.48
C SER A 420 -4.93 -0.90 10.56
N PHE A 421 -4.81 -1.54 11.73
CA PHE A 421 -5.70 -1.27 12.85
C PHE A 421 -5.57 0.18 13.33
N ASP A 422 -4.35 0.69 13.46
CA ASP A 422 -4.08 2.07 13.91
C ASP A 422 -4.66 3.10 12.93
N THR A 423 -4.52 2.86 11.62
CA THR A 423 -5.05 3.71 10.54
C THR A 423 -6.56 3.90 10.61
N PHE A 424 -7.30 2.85 10.95
CA PHE A 424 -8.75 2.89 11.05
C PHE A 424 -9.27 3.18 12.46
N THR A 425 -8.41 3.69 13.37
CA THR A 425 -8.78 4.07 14.74
C THR A 425 -8.34 5.49 15.07
N HIS A 426 -9.20 6.20 15.81
CA HIS A 426 -8.84 7.44 16.50
C HIS A 426 -8.33 7.15 17.91
N GLU A 427 -7.24 7.81 18.31
CA GLU A 427 -6.71 7.74 19.68
C GLU A 427 -7.38 8.81 20.55
N LYS A 428 -8.33 8.37 21.38
CA LYS A 428 -9.00 9.23 22.35
C LYS A 428 -8.23 9.25 23.66
N SER A 429 -7.80 10.41 24.09
CA SER A 429 -7.18 10.62 25.41
C SER A 429 -8.21 11.07 26.45
N TYR A 430 -8.08 10.57 27.66
CA TYR A 430 -8.87 11.03 28.79
C TYR A 430 -8.12 10.86 30.11
N ILE A 431 -8.50 11.65 31.09
CA ILE A 431 -8.00 11.54 32.44
C ILE A 431 -9.12 11.09 33.39
N PHE A 432 -8.73 10.36 34.44
CA PHE A 432 -9.59 10.04 35.55
C PHE A 432 -9.03 10.69 36.80
N LYS A 433 -9.74 11.69 37.34
CA LYS A 433 -9.37 12.41 38.55
C LYS A 433 -10.27 11.97 39.72
N SER A 434 -9.67 11.68 40.86
CA SER A 434 -10.40 11.34 42.07
C SER A 434 -11.23 12.54 42.56
N THR A 435 -12.48 12.28 42.94
CA THR A 435 -13.35 13.31 43.57
C THR A 435 -13.16 13.39 45.10
N ARG A 436 -12.36 12.47 45.66
CA ARG A 436 -12.12 12.41 47.12
C ARG A 436 -10.99 13.31 47.58
N LEU A 437 -10.10 13.72 46.68
CA LEU A 437 -8.95 14.54 46.97
C LEU A 437 -8.79 15.59 45.89
N GLU A 438 -8.83 16.86 46.28
CA GLU A 438 -8.60 18.01 45.42
C GLU A 438 -7.60 18.95 46.12
N LEU A 439 -6.47 19.20 45.47
CA LEU A 439 -5.45 20.10 46.01
C LEU A 439 -5.80 21.59 45.80
N GLY A 440 -6.69 21.89 44.88
CA GLY A 440 -7.28 23.21 44.64
C GLY A 440 -6.29 24.35 44.30
N VAL A 441 -5.01 24.04 44.11
CA VAL A 441 -3.97 25.06 43.86
C VAL A 441 -4.22 25.82 42.56
N HIS A 442 -4.75 25.14 41.55
CA HIS A 442 -5.06 25.67 40.23
C HIS A 442 -6.47 26.30 40.13
N LEU A 443 -7.29 26.17 41.16
CA LEU A 443 -8.64 26.74 41.18
C LEU A 443 -8.65 28.14 41.80
N PRO A 444 -9.53 29.05 41.33
CA PRO A 444 -9.73 30.33 42.02
C PRO A 444 -10.34 30.13 43.43
N PRO A 445 -10.16 31.08 44.35
CA PRO A 445 -9.40 32.33 44.21
C PRO A 445 -7.89 32.11 44.23
N TYR A 446 -7.15 32.86 43.38
CA TYR A 446 -5.69 32.68 43.16
C TYR A 446 -4.81 33.39 44.18
N LYS A 447 -5.39 34.18 45.10
CA LYS A 447 -4.63 34.95 46.09
C LYS A 447 -3.69 34.06 46.89
N GLY A 448 -2.39 34.37 46.86
CA GLY A 448 -1.36 33.62 47.55
C GLY A 448 -0.92 32.30 46.90
N LYS A 449 -1.53 31.86 45.78
CA LYS A 449 -1.26 30.57 45.14
C LYS A 449 -0.12 30.62 44.11
N PHE A 450 0.28 31.81 43.64
CA PHE A 450 1.26 31.98 42.57
C PHE A 450 2.61 31.27 42.87
N LYS A 451 3.09 31.37 44.13
CA LYS A 451 4.35 30.72 44.54
C LYS A 451 4.31 29.19 44.38
N TYR A 452 3.15 28.58 44.69
CA TYR A 452 2.97 27.12 44.56
C TYR A 452 2.91 26.71 43.10
N ILE A 453 2.15 27.43 42.26
CA ILE A 453 2.11 27.19 40.82
C ILE A 453 3.50 27.31 40.20
N LYS A 454 4.24 28.38 40.55
CA LYS A 454 5.60 28.58 40.04
C LYS A 454 6.56 27.45 40.44
N ALA A 455 6.38 26.88 41.64
CA ALA A 455 7.21 25.75 42.10
C ALA A 455 6.97 24.47 41.28
N PHE A 456 5.73 24.21 40.82
CA PHE A 456 5.41 23.02 39.98
C PHE A 456 6.05 23.08 38.59
N PHE A 457 6.32 24.28 38.08
CA PHE A 457 6.90 24.48 36.72
C PHE A 457 8.38 24.91 36.79
N LYS A 458 9.01 24.87 37.94
CA LYS A 458 10.46 24.97 38.05
C LYS A 458 11.06 23.59 37.84
N ASN A 459 11.86 23.46 36.74
CA ASN A 459 12.74 22.31 36.53
C ASN A 459 13.90 22.35 37.52
#